data_365019c88f2d979d7fad6b49a97430ad
#
_entry.id   365019c88f2d979d7fad6b49a97430ad
#
_cell.length_a   1.000
_cell.length_b   1.000
_cell.length_c   1.000
_cell.angle_alpha   90.00
_cell.angle_beta   90.00
_cell.angle_gamma   90.00
#
_symmetry.space_group_name_H-M   'P 1'
#
loop_
_entity.id
_entity.type
_entity.pdbx_description
1 polymer ?
#
loop_
_entity_poly.entity_id
_entity_poly.type
_entity_poly.pdbx_seq_one_letter_code
_entity_poly.pdbx_strand_id
1 'polypeptide(L)'
;MNDDDTWVALLHRPADPSVAGGVFADPRFGDHVAFLQRMAEEGYLVAAGSLADRPGEGMTVLRLPGPDRLDEATRLATEDDASVASGFFTVDVRPWRVVMHA
;
A
#
# COMPACT_ATOMS: atom_id res chain seq x y z
N MET A 1 -18.28 -4.00 -19.89
CA MET A 1 -16.84 -3.93 -20.03
C MET A 1 -16.16 -4.91 -19.07
N ASN A 2 -15.28 -5.71 -19.58
CA ASN A 2 -14.54 -6.63 -18.76
C ASN A 2 -13.27 -5.98 -18.24
N ASP A 3 -13.04 -6.09 -16.94
CA ASP A 3 -11.88 -5.52 -16.30
C ASP A 3 -11.01 -6.66 -15.78
N ASP A 4 -9.93 -6.96 -16.51
CA ASP A 4 -9.01 -8.03 -16.15
C ASP A 4 -7.83 -7.53 -15.30
N ASP A 5 -7.89 -6.30 -14.81
CA ASP A 5 -6.81 -5.75 -14.02
C ASP A 5 -6.68 -6.44 -12.66
N THR A 6 -5.49 -6.42 -12.13
CA THR A 6 -5.20 -6.94 -10.79
C THR A 6 -5.35 -5.84 -9.76
N TRP A 7 -6.28 -6.02 -8.84
CA TRP A 7 -6.52 -5.08 -7.75
C TRP A 7 -6.00 -5.68 -6.45
N VAL A 8 -5.34 -4.86 -5.66
CA VAL A 8 -4.89 -5.27 -4.33
C VAL A 8 -5.16 -4.17 -3.32
N ALA A 9 -5.48 -4.57 -2.10
CA ALA A 9 -5.53 -3.68 -0.95
C ALA A 9 -4.32 -3.96 -0.09
N LEU A 10 -3.55 -2.92 0.23
CA LEU A 10 -2.38 -3.01 1.08
C LEU A 10 -2.75 -2.42 2.43
N LEU A 11 -2.64 -3.21 3.48
CA LEU A 11 -2.92 -2.77 4.84
C LEU A 11 -1.59 -2.63 5.57
N HIS A 12 -1.23 -1.40 5.91
CA HIS A 12 0.02 -1.07 6.59
C HIS A 12 -0.22 -0.83 8.06
N ARG A 13 0.69 -1.33 8.90
CA ARG A 13 0.69 -1.00 10.33
C ARG A 13 2.13 -0.93 10.83
N PRO A 14 2.39 -0.14 11.88
CA PRO A 14 3.74 -0.08 12.45
C PRO A 14 4.17 -1.46 12.92
N ALA A 15 5.40 -1.85 12.57
CA ALA A 15 5.96 -3.09 13.07
C ALA A 15 6.14 -3.03 14.59
N ASP A 16 6.44 -1.84 15.12
CA ASP A 16 6.50 -1.57 16.55
C ASP A 16 5.26 -0.76 16.96
N PRO A 17 4.30 -1.35 17.68
CA PRO A 17 3.09 -0.64 18.07
C PRO A 17 3.33 0.61 18.91
N SER A 18 4.49 0.70 19.59
CA SER A 18 4.79 1.85 20.45
C SER A 18 4.97 3.15 19.67
N VAL A 19 5.23 3.09 18.36
CA VAL A 19 5.40 4.29 17.53
C VAL A 19 4.12 4.70 16.80
N ALA A 20 3.00 4.01 17.05
CA ALA A 20 1.76 4.22 16.28
C ALA A 20 1.28 5.67 16.33
N GLY A 21 1.39 6.34 17.47
CA GLY A 21 0.95 7.72 17.63
C GLY A 21 1.86 8.74 16.96
N GLY A 22 3.07 8.36 16.54
CA GLY A 22 4.05 9.25 15.94
C GLY A 22 4.46 8.86 14.53
N VAL A 23 3.73 7.95 13.89
CA VAL A 23 4.09 7.41 12.57
C VAL A 23 4.29 8.51 11.54
N PHE A 24 3.35 9.47 11.48
CA PHE A 24 3.40 10.50 10.44
C PHE A 24 4.51 11.53 10.66
N ALA A 25 5.02 11.63 11.88
CA ALA A 25 6.15 12.52 12.20
C ALA A 25 7.49 11.82 12.09
N ASP A 26 7.51 10.49 11.94
CA ASP A 26 8.75 9.72 11.82
C ASP A 26 9.33 9.91 10.41
N PRO A 27 10.64 10.19 10.30
CA PRO A 27 11.27 10.37 8.97
C PRO A 27 11.09 9.16 8.05
N ARG A 28 10.97 7.96 8.61
CA ARG A 28 10.77 6.75 7.80
C ARG A 28 9.42 6.69 7.11
N PHE A 29 8.46 7.48 7.58
CA PHE A 29 7.18 7.59 6.88
C PHE A 29 7.37 8.21 5.48
N GLY A 30 8.37 9.06 5.30
CA GLY A 30 8.71 9.64 3.99
C GLY A 30 9.06 8.57 2.95
N ASP A 31 9.63 7.44 3.37
CA ASP A 31 9.91 6.33 2.45
C ASP A 31 8.62 5.74 1.90
N HIS A 32 7.59 5.63 2.73
CA HIS A 32 6.28 5.17 2.30
C HIS A 32 5.63 6.16 1.33
N VAL A 33 5.73 7.45 1.61
CA VAL A 33 5.21 8.49 0.72
C VAL A 33 5.91 8.42 -0.65
N ALA A 34 7.22 8.21 -0.67
CA ALA A 34 7.97 8.05 -1.92
C ALA A 34 7.47 6.84 -2.72
N PHE A 35 7.15 5.74 -2.05
CA PHE A 35 6.55 4.58 -2.70
C PHE A 35 5.19 4.93 -3.32
N LEU A 36 4.33 5.64 -2.59
CA LEU A 36 3.02 6.05 -3.11
C LEU A 36 3.16 6.95 -4.33
N GLN A 37 4.12 7.86 -4.32
CA GLN A 37 4.39 8.73 -5.46
C GLN A 37 4.81 7.93 -6.69
N ARG A 38 5.66 6.90 -6.50
CA ARG A 38 6.04 6.03 -7.62
C ARG A 38 4.85 5.26 -8.16
N MET A 39 4.00 4.75 -7.29
CA MET A 39 2.81 4.02 -7.73
C MET A 39 1.85 4.94 -8.50
N ALA A 40 1.76 6.21 -8.12
CA ALA A 40 0.98 7.19 -8.86
C ALA A 40 1.60 7.45 -10.23
N GLU A 41 2.92 7.59 -10.31
CA GLU A 41 3.62 7.82 -11.58
C GLU A 41 3.49 6.64 -12.54
N GLU A 42 3.47 5.42 -12.00
CA GLU A 42 3.25 4.21 -12.80
C GLU A 42 1.79 4.06 -13.25
N GLY A 43 0.89 4.84 -12.68
CA GLY A 43 -0.54 4.73 -12.96
C GLY A 43 -1.24 3.62 -12.19
N TYR A 44 -0.61 3.08 -11.14
CA TYR A 44 -1.15 1.97 -10.37
C TYR A 44 -1.96 2.43 -9.15
N LEU A 45 -1.70 3.63 -8.65
CA LEU A 45 -2.33 4.09 -7.41
C LEU A 45 -3.78 4.48 -7.66
N VAL A 46 -4.71 3.87 -6.93
CA VAL A 46 -6.11 4.27 -6.90
C VAL A 46 -6.35 5.26 -5.77
N ALA A 47 -5.94 4.89 -4.56
CA ALA A 47 -6.10 5.75 -3.39
C ALA A 47 -5.21 5.23 -2.26
N ALA A 48 -4.84 6.13 -1.36
CA ALA A 48 -4.10 5.78 -0.16
C ALA A 48 -4.47 6.75 0.95
N GLY A 49 -4.50 6.25 2.18
CA GLY A 49 -4.82 7.10 3.33
C GLY A 49 -4.67 6.38 4.64
N SER A 50 -4.80 7.13 5.72
CA SER A 50 -4.77 6.57 7.07
C SER A 50 -6.16 6.08 7.46
N LEU A 51 -6.18 5.04 8.30
CA LEU A 51 -7.44 4.55 8.90
C LEU A 51 -7.74 5.41 10.12
N ALA A 52 -8.86 6.12 10.07
CA ALA A 52 -9.17 7.13 11.08
C ALA A 52 -9.35 6.56 12.49
N ASP A 53 -9.72 5.29 12.60
CA ASP A 53 -9.97 4.60 13.86
C ASP A 53 -8.80 3.72 14.33
N ARG A 54 -7.67 3.70 13.58
CA ARG A 54 -6.52 2.85 13.86
C ARG A 54 -5.23 3.66 13.79
N PRO A 55 -4.79 4.25 14.90
CA PRO A 55 -3.59 5.11 14.88
C PRO A 55 -2.37 4.43 14.26
N GLY A 56 -1.76 5.13 13.31
CA GLY A 56 -0.57 4.65 12.62
C GLY A 56 -0.81 3.63 11.52
N GLU A 57 -2.05 3.21 11.31
CA GLU A 57 -2.39 2.25 10.26
C GLU A 57 -2.97 2.95 9.05
N GLY A 58 -2.78 2.35 7.89
CA GLY A 58 -3.26 2.91 6.65
C GLY A 58 -3.61 1.86 5.63
N MET A 59 -4.26 2.30 4.56
CA MET A 59 -4.63 1.43 3.45
C MET A 59 -4.26 2.09 2.13
N THR A 60 -3.75 1.28 1.22
CA THR A 60 -3.45 1.69 -0.15
C THR A 60 -4.15 0.73 -1.10
N VAL A 61 -4.78 1.25 -2.13
CA VAL A 61 -5.36 0.42 -3.18
C VAL A 61 -4.57 0.63 -4.46
N LEU A 62 -4.08 -0.47 -5.02
CA LEU A 62 -3.39 -0.47 -6.31
C LEU A 62 -4.22 -1.23 -7.34
N ARG A 63 -4.14 -0.77 -8.58
CA ARG A 63 -4.72 -1.42 -9.75
C ARG A 63 -3.62 -1.56 -10.79
N LEU A 64 -3.13 -2.79 -11.01
CA LEU A 64 -2.12 -3.08 -12.01
C LEU A 64 -2.81 -3.55 -13.30
N PRO A 65 -2.41 -3.03 -14.46
CA PRO A 65 -3.02 -3.47 -15.72
C PRO A 65 -2.78 -4.94 -15.98
N GLY A 66 -3.83 -5.63 -16.39
CA GLY A 66 -3.78 -7.04 -16.76
C GLY A 66 -3.98 -7.99 -15.59
N PRO A 67 -4.25 -9.27 -15.91
CA PRO A 67 -4.51 -10.29 -14.90
C PRO A 67 -3.23 -10.86 -14.31
N ASP A 68 -3.38 -11.56 -13.17
CA ASP A 68 -2.33 -12.41 -12.58
C ASP A 68 -1.04 -11.65 -12.20
N ARG A 69 -1.20 -10.43 -11.69
CA ARG A 69 -0.06 -9.61 -11.27
C ARG A 69 0.05 -9.47 -9.75
N LEU A 70 -0.53 -10.40 -9.01
CA LEU A 70 -0.47 -10.36 -7.56
C LEU A 70 0.97 -10.48 -7.04
N ASP A 71 1.79 -11.33 -7.64
CA ASP A 71 3.19 -11.50 -7.23
C ASP A 71 3.98 -10.19 -7.44
N GLU A 72 3.72 -9.50 -8.53
CA GLU A 72 4.35 -8.21 -8.78
C GLU A 72 3.89 -7.17 -7.76
N ALA A 73 2.59 -7.10 -7.49
CA ALA A 73 2.07 -6.16 -6.50
C ALA A 73 2.66 -6.43 -5.11
N THR A 74 2.81 -7.71 -4.76
CA THR A 74 3.41 -8.11 -3.49
C THR A 74 4.87 -7.66 -3.42
N ARG A 75 5.63 -7.86 -4.50
CA ARG A 75 7.03 -7.43 -4.54
C ARG A 75 7.14 -5.90 -4.43
N LEU A 76 6.31 -5.16 -5.14
CA LEU A 76 6.28 -3.70 -5.04
C LEU A 76 6.01 -3.27 -3.59
N ALA A 77 5.01 -3.86 -2.95
CA ALA A 77 4.61 -3.49 -1.61
C ALA A 77 5.64 -3.85 -0.54
N THR A 78 6.41 -4.92 -0.74
CA THR A 78 7.33 -5.42 0.29
C THR A 78 8.79 -5.03 0.03
N GLU A 79 9.20 -4.88 -1.22
CA GLU A 79 10.60 -4.62 -1.57
C GLU A 79 10.81 -3.18 -2.04
N ASP A 80 9.91 -2.64 -2.86
CA ASP A 80 10.06 -1.29 -3.38
C ASP A 80 9.60 -0.22 -2.38
N ASP A 81 8.73 -0.58 -1.45
CA ASP A 81 8.40 0.32 -0.35
C ASP A 81 9.48 0.18 0.73
N ALA A 82 10.39 1.14 0.78
CA ALA A 82 11.51 1.10 1.72
C ALA A 82 11.04 1.11 3.18
N SER A 83 9.87 1.69 3.47
CA SER A 83 9.33 1.67 4.82
C SER A 83 8.96 0.26 5.28
N VAL A 84 8.61 -0.62 4.35
CA VAL A 84 8.33 -2.03 4.63
C VAL A 84 9.62 -2.83 4.62
N ALA A 85 10.46 -2.64 3.60
CA ALA A 85 11.72 -3.37 3.47
C ALA A 85 12.64 -3.13 4.67
N SER A 86 12.63 -1.94 5.26
CA SER A 86 13.43 -1.60 6.43
C SER A 86 12.80 -2.02 7.77
N GLY A 87 11.56 -2.50 7.75
CA GLY A 87 10.88 -2.96 8.95
C GLY A 87 10.16 -1.89 9.77
N PHE A 88 9.97 -0.69 9.22
CA PHE A 88 9.16 0.34 9.88
C PHE A 88 7.68 -0.04 9.87
N PHE A 89 7.15 -0.41 8.69
CA PHE A 89 5.82 -0.95 8.52
C PHE A 89 5.87 -2.45 8.24
N THR A 90 4.82 -3.15 8.68
CA THR A 90 4.43 -4.41 8.07
C THR A 90 3.27 -4.14 7.12
N VAL A 91 3.13 -4.97 6.10
CA VAL A 91 2.04 -4.83 5.13
C VAL A 91 1.37 -6.17 4.88
N ASP A 92 0.02 -6.14 4.91
CA ASP A 92 -0.81 -7.23 4.45
C ASP A 92 -1.19 -6.93 3.00
N VAL A 93 -0.85 -7.84 2.10
CA VAL A 93 -1.22 -7.72 0.68
C VAL A 93 -2.46 -8.58 0.45
N ARG A 94 -3.58 -7.94 0.17
CA ARG A 94 -4.86 -8.62 0.01
C ARG A 94 -5.32 -8.53 -1.44
N PRO A 95 -5.43 -9.66 -2.14
CA PRO A 95 -6.07 -9.63 -3.45
C PRO A 95 -7.52 -9.17 -3.29
N TRP A 96 -7.95 -8.29 -4.17
CA TRP A 96 -9.29 -7.71 -4.08
C TRP A 96 -10.03 -7.92 -5.38
N ARG A 97 -11.12 -8.65 -5.31
CA ARG A 97 -11.99 -8.84 -6.47
C ARG A 97 -12.99 -7.68 -6.50
N VAL A 98 -12.67 -6.69 -7.30
CA VAL A 98 -13.52 -5.50 -7.42
C VAL A 98 -14.73 -5.84 -8.27
N VAL A 99 -15.91 -5.53 -7.74
CA VAL A 99 -17.17 -5.78 -8.44
C VAL A 99 -17.64 -4.52 -9.16
N MET A 100 -17.34 -3.35 -8.59
CA MET A 100 -17.78 -2.07 -9.14
C MET A 100 -16.78 -0.99 -8.75
N HIS A 101 -16.44 -0.14 -9.69
CA HIS A 101 -15.59 1.02 -9.45
C HIS A 101 -16.03 2.19 -10.34
N ALA A 102 -15.58 3.40 -9.99
CA ALA A 102 -15.85 4.58 -10.79
C ALA A 102 -15.14 4.52 -12.14
#